data_2483deaaaa0b2e7c3a4b77328820aab1
#
_entry.id   2483deaaaa0b2e7c3a4b77328820aab1
#
_cell.length_a   1.000
_cell.length_b   1.000
_cell.length_c   1.000
_cell.angle_alpha   90.00
_cell.angle_beta   90.00
_cell.angle_gamma   90.00
#
_symmetry.space_group_name_H-M   'P 1'
#
loop_
_entity.id
_entity.type
_entity.pdbx_description
1 polymer ?
#
loop_
_entity_poly.entity_id
_entity_poly.type
_entity_poly.pdbx_seq_one_letter_code
_entity_poly.pdbx_strand_id
1 'polypeptide(L)'
;MSMFKVSGRLAKVYRQKRVDRETGEQTTETRCNILGEIPTRDGGDTRLDLQDIRVPDDLASTLQKLEGQDVNLPVGLFAPAKGQIVVFIPKGSKVNSA
;
A
#
# COMPACT_ATOMS: atom_id res chain seq x y z
N MET A 1 -8.28 9.70 12.09
CA MET A 1 -8.88 9.91 10.77
C MET A 1 -7.79 10.07 9.74
N SER A 2 -7.85 9.32 8.67
CA SER A 2 -6.83 9.41 7.62
C SER A 2 -7.22 10.47 6.60
N MET A 3 -6.28 11.35 6.26
CA MET A 3 -6.50 12.37 5.25
C MET A 3 -6.45 11.82 3.83
N PHE A 4 -5.78 10.67 3.66
CA PHE A 4 -5.55 10.11 2.33
C PHE A 4 -6.13 8.71 2.25
N LYS A 5 -6.68 8.38 1.10
CA LYS A 5 -7.19 7.04 0.81
C LYS A 5 -6.71 6.61 -0.56
N VAL A 6 -6.41 5.33 -0.68
CA VAL A 6 -6.11 4.70 -1.97
C VAL A 6 -7.25 3.79 -2.32
N SER A 7 -7.82 3.98 -3.51
CA SER A 7 -8.92 3.18 -4.02
C SER A 7 -8.46 2.44 -5.27
N GLY A 8 -8.83 1.18 -5.38
CA GLY A 8 -8.48 0.37 -6.53
C GLY A 8 -8.70 -1.10 -6.25
N ARG A 9 -8.24 -1.94 -7.16
CA ARG A 9 -8.32 -3.39 -7.02
C ARG A 9 -7.10 -3.89 -6.26
N LEU A 10 -7.34 -4.62 -5.18
CA LEU A 10 -6.27 -5.27 -4.43
C LEU A 10 -5.79 -6.48 -5.21
N ALA A 11 -4.63 -6.35 -5.85
CA ALA A 11 -4.11 -7.39 -6.73
C ALA A 11 -3.43 -8.51 -5.95
N LYS A 12 -2.60 -8.16 -4.95
CA LYS A 12 -1.85 -9.17 -4.22
C LYS A 12 -1.38 -8.63 -2.86
N VAL A 13 -1.38 -9.49 -1.86
CA VAL A 13 -0.71 -9.25 -0.58
C VAL A 13 0.49 -10.19 -0.53
N TYR A 14 1.67 -9.68 -0.22
CA TYR A 14 2.87 -10.48 -0.22
C TYR A 14 3.80 -10.07 0.91
N ARG A 15 4.77 -10.91 1.21
CA ARG A 15 5.81 -10.63 2.21
C ARG A 15 7.15 -10.44 1.52
N GLN A 16 7.86 -9.42 1.94
CA GLN A 16 9.18 -9.11 1.43
C GLN A 16 10.20 -9.22 2.55
N LYS A 17 11.29 -9.93 2.30
CA LYS A 17 12.40 -10.01 3.23
C LYS A 17 13.32 -8.81 3.04
N ARG A 18 13.72 -8.22 4.15
CA ARG A 18 14.70 -7.14 4.16
C ARG A 18 15.85 -7.52 5.09
N VAL A 19 17.06 -7.18 4.68
CA VAL A 19 18.25 -7.38 5.49
C VAL A 19 18.79 -6.01 5.86
N ASP A 20 18.97 -5.79 7.17
CA ASP A 20 19.62 -4.58 7.65
C ASP A 20 21.11 -4.66 7.35
N ARG A 21 21.63 -3.68 6.63
CA ARG A 21 23.04 -3.67 6.24
C ARG A 21 23.99 -3.49 7.41
N GLU A 22 23.55 -2.85 8.49
CA GLU A 22 24.39 -2.58 9.65
C GLU A 22 24.43 -3.75 10.62
N THR A 23 23.30 -4.38 10.88
CA THR A 23 23.17 -5.44 11.88
C THR A 23 23.12 -6.84 11.28
N GLY A 24 22.83 -6.96 9.99
CA GLY A 24 22.63 -8.25 9.34
C GLY A 24 21.31 -8.92 9.70
N GLU A 25 20.46 -8.27 10.47
CA GLU A 25 19.16 -8.83 10.84
C GLU A 25 18.26 -8.93 9.64
N GLN A 26 17.54 -10.06 9.55
CA GLN A 26 16.51 -10.25 8.54
C GLN A 26 15.16 -9.91 9.16
N THR A 27 14.42 -9.03 8.48
CA THR A 27 13.05 -8.71 8.85
C THR A 27 12.13 -9.05 7.69
N THR A 28 10.88 -9.38 7.99
CA THR A 28 9.86 -9.63 6.99
C THR A 28 8.81 -8.54 7.08
N GLU A 29 8.51 -7.96 5.94
CA GLU A 29 7.59 -6.85 5.82
C GLU A 29 6.41 -7.29 4.95
N THR A 30 5.19 -7.01 5.38
CA THR A 30 4.00 -7.28 4.59
C THR A 30 3.70 -6.07 3.73
N ARG A 31 3.43 -6.32 2.45
CA ARG A 31 3.09 -5.29 1.48
C ARG A 31 1.92 -5.75 0.62
N CYS A 32 1.27 -4.81 -0.03
CA CYS A 32 0.21 -5.13 -0.98
C CYS A 32 0.34 -4.27 -2.23
N ASN A 33 -0.21 -4.79 -3.32
CA ASN A 33 -0.25 -4.08 -4.61
C ASN A 33 -1.69 -3.70 -4.91
N ILE A 34 -1.91 -2.41 -5.15
CA ILE A 34 -3.21 -1.86 -5.53
C ILE A 34 -3.13 -1.36 -6.97
N LEU A 35 -4.03 -1.85 -7.82
CA LEU A 35 -4.15 -1.39 -9.20
C LEU A 35 -5.25 -0.35 -9.27
N GLY A 36 -4.91 0.86 -9.65
CA GLY A 36 -5.84 1.96 -9.73
C GLY A 36 -5.62 2.82 -10.96
N GLU A 37 -6.52 3.77 -11.17
CA GLU A 37 -6.42 4.72 -12.24
C GLU A 37 -5.95 6.06 -11.69
N ILE A 38 -4.99 6.67 -12.38
CA ILE A 38 -4.53 8.01 -12.05
C ILE A 38 -4.70 8.91 -13.26
N PRO A 39 -5.02 10.20 -13.04
CA PRO A 39 -5.17 11.11 -14.18
C PRO A 39 -3.83 11.34 -14.88
N THR A 40 -3.90 11.48 -16.19
CA THR A 40 -2.73 11.87 -16.96
C THR A 40 -2.45 13.36 -16.79
N ARG A 41 -1.25 13.77 -17.15
CA ARG A 41 -0.78 15.16 -16.96
C ARG A 41 -1.63 16.20 -17.68
N ASP A 42 -2.15 15.85 -18.83
CA ASP A 42 -2.97 16.75 -19.65
C ASP A 42 -4.44 16.78 -19.22
N GLY A 43 -4.81 15.94 -18.24
CA GLY A 43 -6.16 15.93 -17.70
C GLY A 43 -7.23 15.32 -18.60
N GLY A 44 -6.85 14.83 -19.77
CA GLY A 44 -7.82 14.32 -20.72
C GLY A 44 -8.15 12.86 -20.58
N ASP A 45 -7.33 12.11 -19.84
CA ASP A 45 -7.48 10.66 -19.77
C ASP A 45 -6.94 10.14 -18.44
N THR A 46 -7.07 8.82 -18.21
CA THR A 46 -6.49 8.16 -17.06
C THR A 46 -5.58 7.02 -17.51
N ARG A 47 -4.65 6.66 -16.67
CA ARG A 47 -3.80 5.48 -16.88
C ARG A 47 -3.86 4.57 -15.68
N LEU A 48 -3.61 3.28 -15.90
CA LEU A 48 -3.50 2.33 -14.81
C LEU A 48 -2.13 2.43 -14.16
N ASP A 49 -2.10 2.34 -12.84
CA ASP A 49 -0.86 2.33 -12.09
C ASP A 49 -0.96 1.32 -10.95
N LEU A 50 0.16 0.70 -10.63
CA LEU A 50 0.25 -0.29 -9.56
C LEU A 50 1.02 0.35 -8.42
N GLN A 51 0.35 0.50 -7.28
CA GLN A 51 0.93 1.07 -6.07
C GLN A 51 1.33 -0.03 -5.11
N ASP A 52 2.54 0.06 -4.57
CA ASP A 52 3.04 -0.85 -3.55
C ASP A 52 2.92 -0.16 -2.20
N ILE A 53 2.18 -0.77 -1.28
CA ILE A 53 1.84 -0.15 -0.01
C ILE A 53 2.26 -1.06 1.14
N ARG A 54 2.91 -0.48 2.13
CA ARG A 54 3.31 -1.19 3.34
C ARG A 54 2.09 -1.47 4.22
N VAL A 55 1.97 -2.69 4.72
CA VAL A 55 0.81 -3.16 5.48
C VAL A 55 1.27 -3.60 6.87
N PRO A 56 0.58 -3.15 7.95
CA PRO A 56 0.83 -3.70 9.28
C PRO A 56 0.50 -5.18 9.33
N ASP A 57 1.25 -5.93 10.11
CA ASP A 57 1.08 -7.39 10.19
C ASP A 57 -0.31 -7.80 10.66
N ASP A 58 -0.93 -7.01 11.53
CA ASP A 58 -2.28 -7.29 12.05
C ASP A 58 -3.37 -7.17 10.98
N LEU A 59 -3.09 -6.50 9.87
CA LEU A 59 -4.05 -6.34 8.77
C LEU A 59 -3.79 -7.29 7.60
N ALA A 60 -2.70 -8.05 7.64
CA ALA A 60 -2.31 -8.90 6.52
C ALA A 60 -3.38 -9.94 6.18
N SER A 61 -3.92 -10.64 7.19
CA SER A 61 -4.93 -11.67 6.95
C SER A 61 -6.24 -11.07 6.45
N THR A 62 -6.63 -9.90 6.95
CA THR A 62 -7.83 -9.20 6.49
C THR A 62 -7.69 -8.82 5.02
N LEU A 63 -6.54 -8.29 4.63
CA LEU A 63 -6.30 -7.88 3.25
C LEU A 63 -6.21 -9.08 2.31
N GLN A 64 -5.64 -10.21 2.76
CA GLN A 64 -5.59 -11.41 1.94
C GLN A 64 -6.98 -11.89 1.54
N LYS A 65 -7.96 -11.74 2.41
CA LYS A 65 -9.35 -12.09 2.10
C LYS A 65 -9.98 -11.18 1.05
N LEU A 66 -9.42 -9.99 0.85
CA LEU A 66 -9.91 -9.00 -0.09
C LEU A 66 -9.18 -9.02 -1.43
N GLU A 67 -8.21 -9.91 -1.61
CA GLU A 67 -7.50 -10.02 -2.89
C GLU A 67 -8.48 -10.24 -4.05
N GLY A 68 -8.27 -9.50 -5.13
CA GLY A 68 -9.13 -9.54 -6.31
C GLY A 68 -10.35 -8.65 -6.23
N GLN A 69 -10.58 -7.98 -5.12
CA GLN A 69 -11.72 -7.09 -4.92
C GLN A 69 -11.29 -5.62 -4.97
N ASP A 70 -12.24 -4.75 -5.25
CA ASP A 70 -12.02 -3.32 -5.12
C ASP A 70 -12.04 -2.93 -3.65
N VAL A 71 -11.10 -2.10 -3.24
CA VAL A 71 -10.92 -1.70 -1.86
C VAL A 71 -10.70 -0.20 -1.75
N ASN A 72 -11.01 0.35 -0.57
CA ASN A 72 -10.61 1.69 -0.15
C ASN A 72 -9.73 1.55 1.08
N LEU A 73 -8.49 2.01 0.98
CA LEU A 73 -7.52 1.87 2.05
C LEU A 73 -7.11 3.23 2.59
N PRO A 74 -7.25 3.46 3.90
CA PRO A 74 -6.66 4.65 4.51
C PRO A 74 -5.14 4.53 4.50
N VAL A 75 -4.45 5.57 4.09
CA VAL A 75 -3.00 5.54 3.99
C VAL A 75 -2.38 6.77 4.63
N GLY A 76 -1.15 6.62 5.11
CA GLY A 76 -0.28 7.70 5.50
C GLY A 76 0.84 7.84 4.49
N LEU A 77 1.38 9.04 4.40
CA LEU A 77 2.53 9.35 3.56
C LEU A 77 3.68 9.79 4.44
N PHE A 78 4.87 9.32 4.10
CA PHE A 78 6.04 9.66 4.87
C PHE A 78 7.24 9.76 3.92
N ALA A 79 8.06 10.78 4.10
CA ALA A 79 9.21 11.05 3.26
C ALA A 79 10.49 10.90 4.09
N PRO A 80 11.11 9.70 4.12
CA PRO A 80 12.32 9.49 4.93
C PRO A 80 13.54 10.20 4.37
N ALA A 81 13.55 10.50 3.08
CA ALA A 81 14.64 11.19 2.42
C ALA A 81 14.09 12.03 1.27
N LYS A 82 14.88 13.01 0.85
CA LYS A 82 14.49 13.89 -0.26
C LYS A 82 14.25 13.06 -1.53
N GLY A 83 13.10 13.27 -2.15
CA GLY A 83 12.71 12.56 -3.37
C GLY A 83 12.13 11.18 -3.15
N GLN A 84 11.94 10.76 -1.90
CA GLN A 84 11.35 9.46 -1.58
C GLN A 84 10.05 9.65 -0.82
N ILE A 85 9.02 8.91 -1.22
CA ILE A 85 7.74 8.90 -0.54
C ILE A 85 7.38 7.44 -0.26
N VAL A 86 7.08 7.14 1.00
CA VAL A 86 6.61 5.82 1.43
C VAL A 86 5.12 5.92 1.73
N VAL A 87 4.34 5.05 1.13
CA VAL A 87 2.91 4.94 1.38
C VAL A 87 2.69 3.72 2.28
N PHE A 88 1.96 3.91 3.36
CA PHE A 88 1.72 2.83 4.32
C PHE A 88 0.30 2.91 4.86
N ILE A 89 -0.19 1.77 5.37
CA ILE A 89 -1.47 1.73 6.08
C ILE A 89 -1.18 1.88 7.57
N PRO A 90 -1.75 2.88 8.25
CA PRO A 90 -1.52 3.05 9.69
C PRO A 90 -2.07 1.87 10.49
N LYS A 91 -1.41 1.56 11.60
CA LYS A 91 -1.89 0.53 12.53
C LYS A 91 -3.28 0.89 13.06
N GLY A 92 -4.12 -0.13 13.23
CA GLY A 92 -5.47 0.05 13.73
C GLY A 92 -6.45 0.58 12.71
N SER A 93 -6.02 0.73 11.46
CA SER A 93 -6.91 1.16 10.39
C SER A 93 -7.95 0.11 10.08
N LYS A 94 -9.14 0.55 9.69
CA LYS A 94 -10.18 -0.33 9.17
C LYS A 94 -10.08 -0.38 7.66
N VAL A 95 -10.02 -1.58 7.11
CA VAL A 95 -9.97 -1.80 5.67
C VAL A 95 -11.27 -2.45 5.23
N ASN A 96 -11.87 -1.92 4.20
CA ASN A 96 -13.16 -2.38 3.71
C ASN A 96 -13.10 -2.57 2.20
N SER A 97 -13.94 -3.50 1.71
CA SER A 97 -14.22 -3.56 0.28
C SER A 97 -14.95 -2.30 -0.16
N ALA A 98 -14.66 -1.87 -1.35
CA ALA A 98 -15.32 -0.69 -1.92
C ALA A 98 -16.72 -1.02 -2.42
#